data_c470c7fa80926837dd8d146a661f8a7b
#
_entry.id   c470c7fa80926837dd8d146a661f8a7b
#
_cell.length_a   1.000
_cell.length_b   1.000
_cell.length_c   1.000
_cell.angle_alpha   90.00
_cell.angle_beta   90.00
_cell.angle_gamma   90.00
#
_symmetry.space_group_name_H-M   'P 1'
#
loop_
_entity.id
_entity.type
_entity.pdbx_description
1 polymer ?
#
loop_
_entity_poly.entity_id
_entity_poly.type
_entity_poly.pdbx_seq_one_letter_code
_entity_poly.pdbx_strand_id
1 'polypeptide(L)'
;VLLKNNGALPLKDFRKIAVTGPNANSMWAMLGDYSYPGMAYFWHRFTPSSETPHIVGLLEGLQSRKPEGLEINYKRGCDWTDVNEVTIEKEGDIRARRLMRYRNRRLPGDEPADRKGAIKMASEADVIIAAMGENNLLCGENRDRGSLRLPGSQEDYVRELIATGKPVVLVVFGGRAQVLGDLVDKCAAVIQAWYPGEEGGNALADIIYGNISPS
;
A
#
# COMPACT_ATOMS: atom_id res chain seq x y z
N VAL A 1 -6.55 -2.84 12.18
CA VAL A 1 -7.78 -2.23 12.72
C VAL A 1 -8.76 -1.94 11.59
N LEU A 2 -9.99 -2.39 11.69
CA LEU A 2 -11.07 -2.03 10.75
C LEU A 2 -11.70 -0.70 11.21
N LEU A 3 -11.46 0.36 10.44
CA LEU A 3 -11.95 1.71 10.76
C LEU A 3 -13.39 1.94 10.29
N LYS A 4 -13.75 1.33 9.16
CA LYS A 4 -15.08 1.45 8.55
C LYS A 4 -15.40 0.22 7.72
N ASN A 5 -16.66 -0.19 7.71
CA ASN A 5 -17.19 -1.21 6.81
C ASN A 5 -18.70 -1.00 6.58
N ASN A 6 -19.07 -0.70 5.36
CA ASN A 6 -20.47 -0.56 4.94
C ASN A 6 -21.03 -1.89 4.38
N GLY A 7 -20.56 -3.03 4.88
CA GLY A 7 -20.96 -4.34 4.42
C GLY A 7 -20.17 -4.89 3.23
N ALA A 8 -19.10 -4.22 2.80
CA ALA A 8 -18.23 -4.71 1.73
C ALA A 8 -17.31 -5.84 2.20
N LEU A 9 -17.00 -5.90 3.49
CA LEU A 9 -16.21 -6.96 4.11
C LEU A 9 -17.06 -7.79 5.07
N PRO A 10 -16.81 -9.10 5.19
CA PRO A 10 -15.87 -9.87 4.35
C PRO A 10 -16.36 -9.96 2.90
N LEU A 11 -15.41 -10.14 1.98
CA LEU A 11 -15.74 -10.30 0.56
C LEU A 11 -16.58 -11.57 0.35
N LYS A 12 -17.84 -11.39 -0.03
CA LYS A 12 -18.78 -12.46 -0.36
C LYS A 12 -19.37 -12.18 -1.73
N ASP A 13 -19.60 -13.23 -2.50
CA ASP A 13 -20.27 -13.17 -3.81
C ASP A 13 -19.54 -12.33 -4.89
N PHE A 14 -18.29 -11.92 -4.64
CA PHE A 14 -17.44 -11.30 -5.64
C PHE A 14 -16.67 -12.37 -6.43
N ARG A 15 -16.56 -12.17 -7.74
CA ARG A 15 -15.84 -13.07 -8.65
C ARG A 15 -14.55 -12.50 -9.16
N LYS A 16 -14.43 -11.16 -9.18
CA LYS A 16 -13.27 -10.46 -9.72
C LYS A 16 -12.86 -9.30 -8.83
N ILE A 17 -11.64 -9.34 -8.33
CA ILE A 17 -11.05 -8.26 -7.55
C ILE A 17 -9.95 -7.56 -8.34
N ALA A 18 -9.94 -6.22 -8.26
CA ALA A 18 -8.80 -5.41 -8.68
C ALA A 18 -7.98 -5.04 -7.45
N VAL A 19 -6.71 -5.39 -7.44
CA VAL A 19 -5.74 -4.99 -6.40
C VAL A 19 -4.82 -3.95 -6.99
N THR A 20 -4.65 -2.82 -6.29
CA THR A 20 -3.88 -1.70 -6.81
C THR A 20 -3.25 -0.86 -5.69
N GLY A 21 -2.32 0.01 -6.06
CA GLY A 21 -1.62 0.91 -5.15
C GLY A 21 -0.16 0.52 -4.92
N PRO A 22 0.64 1.45 -4.39
CA PRO A 22 2.07 1.26 -4.24
C PRO A 22 2.45 0.20 -3.21
N ASN A 23 1.56 -0.09 -2.25
CA ASN A 23 1.77 -1.06 -1.19
C ASN A 23 1.15 -2.43 -1.48
N ALA A 24 0.46 -2.59 -2.62
CA ALA A 24 -0.25 -3.81 -2.95
C ALA A 24 0.70 -5.02 -3.14
N ASN A 25 1.79 -4.83 -3.88
CA ASN A 25 2.80 -5.84 -4.15
C ASN A 25 4.17 -5.37 -3.65
N SER A 26 4.26 -5.10 -2.35
CA SER A 26 5.49 -4.62 -1.72
C SER A 26 5.70 -5.26 -0.35
N MET A 27 6.80 -5.99 -0.21
CA MET A 27 7.24 -6.50 1.10
C MET A 27 7.60 -5.36 2.06
N TRP A 28 8.04 -4.20 1.53
CA TRP A 28 8.45 -3.04 2.31
C TRP A 28 7.28 -2.30 2.97
N ALA A 29 6.07 -2.52 2.49
CA ALA A 29 4.86 -2.04 3.15
C ALA A 29 4.54 -2.80 4.45
N MET A 30 5.12 -3.99 4.61
CA MET A 30 4.90 -4.84 5.79
C MET A 30 5.83 -4.48 6.95
N LEU A 31 6.95 -3.78 6.68
CA LEU A 31 8.05 -3.60 7.62
C LEU A 31 8.23 -2.15 8.04
N GLY A 32 8.47 -1.93 9.34
CA GLY A 32 8.92 -0.63 9.85
C GLY A 32 10.41 -0.38 9.60
N ASP A 33 10.83 0.88 9.78
CA ASP A 33 12.21 1.32 9.57
C ASP A 33 13.23 0.58 10.47
N TYR A 34 12.84 0.32 11.71
CA TYR A 34 13.71 -0.35 12.71
C TYR A 34 13.64 -1.88 12.67
N SER A 35 12.96 -2.47 11.69
CA SER A 35 13.10 -3.89 11.41
C SER A 35 14.49 -4.16 10.82
N TYR A 36 15.09 -5.31 11.14
CA TYR A 36 16.42 -5.64 10.59
C TYR A 36 16.50 -5.53 9.06
N PRO A 37 15.56 -6.11 8.27
CA PRO A 37 15.59 -5.94 6.82
C PRO A 37 15.41 -4.49 6.39
N GLY A 38 14.55 -3.70 7.06
CA GLY A 38 14.33 -2.30 6.77
C GLY A 38 15.59 -1.45 7.00
N MET A 39 16.26 -1.64 8.13
CA MET A 39 17.53 -0.97 8.44
C MET A 39 18.65 -1.39 7.48
N ALA A 40 18.81 -2.68 7.22
CA ALA A 40 19.84 -3.20 6.34
C ALA A 40 19.67 -2.64 4.92
N TYR A 41 18.44 -2.57 4.42
CA TYR A 41 18.14 -1.96 3.12
C TYR A 41 18.48 -0.47 3.08
N PHE A 42 18.09 0.27 4.10
CA PHE A 42 18.34 1.71 4.15
C PHE A 42 19.83 2.06 4.27
N TRP A 43 20.52 1.43 5.22
CA TRP A 43 21.92 1.78 5.54
C TRP A 43 22.93 1.09 4.66
N HIS A 44 22.71 -0.17 4.29
CA HIS A 44 23.68 -1.02 3.62
C HIS A 44 23.33 -1.32 2.17
N ARG A 45 22.24 -0.73 1.64
CA ARG A 45 21.72 -1.05 0.30
C ARG A 45 21.45 -2.55 0.13
N PHE A 46 21.02 -3.17 1.20
CA PHE A 46 20.73 -4.58 1.23
C PHE A 46 19.76 -4.96 0.12
N THR A 47 20.15 -5.92 -0.68
CA THR A 47 19.24 -6.57 -1.63
C THR A 47 18.73 -7.83 -0.96
N PRO A 48 17.44 -8.13 -0.97
CA PRO A 48 16.94 -9.39 -0.44
C PRO A 48 17.75 -10.56 -1.00
N SER A 49 18.24 -11.42 -0.12
CA SER A 49 19.01 -12.62 -0.44
C SER A 49 18.26 -13.84 0.07
N SER A 50 18.80 -15.03 -0.18
CA SER A 50 18.26 -16.28 0.38
C SER A 50 18.22 -16.32 1.91
N GLU A 51 18.95 -15.43 2.57
CA GLU A 51 18.97 -15.30 4.04
C GLU A 51 17.91 -14.30 4.56
N THR A 52 17.23 -13.58 3.67
CA THR A 52 16.15 -12.66 4.05
C THR A 52 14.91 -13.47 4.39
N PRO A 53 14.25 -13.22 5.54
CA PRO A 53 12.97 -13.83 5.83
C PRO A 53 11.99 -13.61 4.69
N HIS A 54 11.21 -14.62 4.35
CA HIS A 54 10.10 -14.44 3.42
C HIS A 54 9.03 -13.56 4.05
N ILE A 55 8.68 -12.45 3.39
CA ILE A 55 7.71 -11.49 3.90
C ILE A 55 6.53 -11.47 2.94
N VAL A 56 5.41 -11.96 3.43
CA VAL A 56 4.18 -12.08 2.64
C VAL A 56 3.53 -10.72 2.46
N GLY A 57 3.55 -10.19 1.22
CA GLY A 57 2.86 -8.96 0.85
C GLY A 57 1.35 -9.14 0.72
N LEU A 58 0.60 -8.03 0.63
CA LEU A 58 -0.86 -8.08 0.54
C LEU A 58 -1.34 -8.90 -0.68
N LEU A 59 -0.78 -8.64 -1.86
CA LEU A 59 -1.17 -9.35 -3.08
C LEU A 59 -0.92 -10.85 -2.98
N GLU A 60 0.24 -11.24 -2.46
CA GLU A 60 0.60 -12.64 -2.25
C GLU A 60 -0.36 -13.31 -1.25
N GLY A 61 -0.63 -12.68 -0.11
CA GLY A 61 -1.59 -13.18 0.87
C GLY A 61 -2.98 -13.35 0.28
N LEU A 62 -3.46 -12.38 -0.49
CA LEU A 62 -4.75 -12.48 -1.19
C LEU A 62 -4.76 -13.64 -2.20
N GLN A 63 -3.68 -13.83 -2.97
CA GLN A 63 -3.60 -14.90 -3.96
C GLN A 63 -3.51 -16.29 -3.32
N SER A 64 -2.76 -16.44 -2.24
CA SER A 64 -2.55 -17.71 -1.55
C SER A 64 -3.80 -18.21 -0.79
N ARG A 65 -4.65 -17.28 -0.35
CA ARG A 65 -5.84 -17.57 0.49
C ARG A 65 -7.17 -17.35 -0.23
N LYS A 66 -7.15 -17.05 -1.52
CA LYS A 66 -8.36 -16.74 -2.27
C LYS A 66 -9.32 -17.93 -2.30
N PRO A 67 -10.63 -17.68 -2.18
CA PRO A 67 -11.65 -18.69 -2.46
C PRO A 67 -11.55 -19.22 -3.88
N GLU A 68 -12.01 -20.45 -4.09
CA GLU A 68 -12.09 -21.06 -5.41
C GLU A 68 -12.95 -20.21 -6.36
N GLY A 69 -12.51 -20.06 -7.60
CA GLY A 69 -13.22 -19.28 -8.62
C GLY A 69 -13.03 -17.77 -8.53
N LEU A 70 -12.33 -17.23 -7.51
CA LEU A 70 -12.05 -15.81 -7.42
C LEU A 70 -10.87 -15.43 -8.32
N GLU A 71 -11.10 -14.47 -9.22
CA GLU A 71 -10.08 -13.86 -10.07
C GLU A 71 -9.47 -12.63 -9.38
N ILE A 72 -8.16 -12.54 -9.34
CA ILE A 72 -7.43 -11.41 -8.80
C ILE A 72 -6.54 -10.80 -9.88
N ASN A 73 -6.79 -9.55 -10.21
CA ASN A 73 -6.00 -8.77 -11.13
C ASN A 73 -5.24 -7.67 -10.39
N TYR A 74 -3.98 -7.47 -10.74
CA TYR A 74 -3.13 -6.48 -10.13
C TYR A 74 -2.54 -5.53 -11.15
N LYS A 75 -2.53 -4.25 -10.82
CA LYS A 75 -1.70 -3.22 -11.47
C LYS A 75 -1.33 -2.15 -10.44
N ARG A 76 -0.06 -1.75 -10.45
CA ARG A 76 0.39 -0.60 -9.68
C ARG A 76 -0.08 0.69 -10.37
N GLY A 77 -1.04 1.39 -9.79
CA GLY A 77 -1.66 2.55 -10.40
C GLY A 77 -1.01 3.88 -10.06
N CYS A 78 -0.26 3.96 -8.96
CA CYS A 78 0.48 5.15 -8.55
C CYS A 78 1.76 4.79 -7.79
N ASP A 79 2.66 5.74 -7.65
CA ASP A 79 3.85 5.64 -6.81
C ASP A 79 3.57 6.12 -5.37
N TRP A 80 4.53 5.91 -4.46
CA TRP A 80 4.39 6.36 -3.06
C TRP A 80 4.39 7.88 -2.93
N THR A 81 5.24 8.58 -3.71
CA THR A 81 5.31 10.05 -3.73
C THR A 81 5.51 10.54 -5.13
N ASP A 82 5.11 11.79 -5.39
CA ASP A 82 5.53 12.50 -6.58
C ASP A 82 6.93 13.09 -6.40
N VAL A 83 7.72 13.09 -7.47
CA VAL A 83 9.11 13.61 -7.45
C VAL A 83 9.17 15.07 -6.98
N ASN A 84 8.07 15.81 -7.16
CA ASN A 84 7.96 17.24 -6.86
C ASN A 84 7.57 17.57 -5.42
N GLU A 85 7.17 16.59 -4.60
CA GLU A 85 6.74 16.83 -3.21
C GLU A 85 7.90 17.10 -2.24
N VAL A 86 9.12 16.86 -2.68
CA VAL A 86 10.28 17.06 -1.82
C VAL A 86 10.97 18.35 -2.21
N THR A 87 10.55 19.44 -1.63
CA THR A 87 11.30 20.70 -1.66
C THR A 87 12.61 20.53 -0.90
N ILE A 88 13.73 20.63 -1.62
CA ILE A 88 15.03 20.77 -0.99
C ILE A 88 15.17 22.23 -0.60
N GLU A 89 14.93 22.56 0.67
CA GLU A 89 15.06 23.94 1.18
C GLU A 89 16.51 24.45 1.16
N LYS A 90 17.51 23.59 0.97
CA LYS A 90 18.92 23.96 0.85
C LYS A 90 19.61 23.22 -0.28
N GLU A 91 19.92 23.92 -1.34
CA GLU A 91 20.90 23.49 -2.34
C GLU A 91 22.23 23.20 -1.63
N GLY A 92 22.69 21.94 -1.65
CA GLY A 92 23.93 21.53 -1.02
C GLY A 92 23.82 20.49 0.08
N ASP A 93 22.64 20.21 0.64
CA ASP A 93 22.50 19.16 1.63
C ASP A 93 22.57 17.76 0.99
N ILE A 94 23.76 17.16 1.08
CA ILE A 94 24.04 15.80 0.57
C ILE A 94 23.13 14.76 1.24
N ARG A 95 22.72 14.98 2.50
CA ARG A 95 21.83 14.06 3.23
C ARG A 95 20.41 14.13 2.68
N ALA A 96 19.90 15.34 2.44
CA ALA A 96 18.58 15.54 1.83
C ALA A 96 18.52 14.93 0.42
N ARG A 97 19.53 15.19 -0.43
CA ARG A 97 19.64 14.59 -1.77
C ARG A 97 19.70 13.06 -1.73
N ARG A 98 20.38 12.49 -0.72
CA ARG A 98 20.49 11.03 -0.55
C ARG A 98 19.15 10.43 -0.11
N LEU A 99 18.44 11.06 0.83
CA LEU A 99 17.10 10.65 1.26
C LEU A 99 16.08 10.69 0.11
N MET A 100 16.15 11.72 -0.74
CA MET A 100 15.26 11.84 -1.90
C MET A 100 15.44 10.73 -2.93
N ARG A 101 16.68 10.34 -3.21
CA ARG A 101 16.96 9.22 -4.13
C ARG A 101 16.36 7.91 -3.63
N TYR A 102 16.11 7.76 -2.32
CA TYR A 102 15.53 6.56 -1.74
C TYR A 102 14.00 6.58 -1.71
N ARG A 103 13.38 7.75 -1.53
CA ARG A 103 11.92 7.87 -1.39
C ARG A 103 11.12 7.37 -2.59
N ASN A 104 11.65 7.56 -3.79
CA ASN A 104 11.04 7.11 -5.05
C ASN A 104 11.78 5.92 -5.68
N ARG A 105 12.64 5.25 -4.90
CA ARG A 105 13.38 4.11 -5.43
C ARG A 105 12.44 2.93 -5.63
N ARG A 106 12.34 2.49 -6.88
CA ARG A 106 11.74 1.20 -7.18
C ARG A 106 12.65 0.09 -6.69
N LEU A 107 12.05 -0.89 -6.05
CA LEU A 107 12.74 -2.12 -5.65
C LEU A 107 12.80 -3.09 -6.82
N PRO A 108 13.78 -4.01 -6.83
CA PRO A 108 13.77 -5.10 -7.78
C PRO A 108 12.41 -5.81 -7.74
N GLY A 109 11.76 -5.96 -8.89
CA GLY A 109 10.42 -6.55 -9.00
C GLY A 109 9.25 -5.55 -8.94
N ASP A 110 9.49 -4.28 -8.58
CA ASP A 110 8.43 -3.26 -8.63
C ASP A 110 8.08 -2.91 -10.07
N GLU A 111 6.82 -3.06 -10.42
CA GLU A 111 6.30 -2.62 -11.71
C GLU A 111 6.20 -1.09 -11.78
N PRO A 112 6.37 -0.47 -12.97
CA PRO A 112 6.05 0.93 -13.17
C PRO A 112 4.58 1.21 -12.87
N ALA A 113 4.28 2.38 -12.33
CA ALA A 113 2.90 2.82 -12.16
C ALA A 113 2.22 3.00 -13.53
N ASP A 114 1.09 2.31 -13.73
CA ASP A 114 0.22 2.43 -14.88
C ASP A 114 -1.18 2.86 -14.43
N ARG A 115 -1.37 4.16 -14.22
CA ARG A 115 -2.61 4.72 -13.68
C ARG A 115 -3.81 4.44 -14.59
N LYS A 116 -3.65 4.62 -15.91
CA LYS A 116 -4.74 4.39 -16.87
C LYS A 116 -5.14 2.92 -16.93
N GLY A 117 -4.16 2.02 -17.01
CA GLY A 117 -4.42 0.59 -17.04
C GLY A 117 -5.01 0.08 -15.73
N ALA A 118 -4.59 0.64 -14.58
CA ALA A 118 -5.14 0.28 -13.28
C ALA A 118 -6.59 0.74 -13.11
N ILE A 119 -6.95 1.96 -13.55
CA ILE A 119 -8.34 2.43 -13.53
C ILE A 119 -9.22 1.59 -14.47
N LYS A 120 -8.73 1.24 -15.66
CA LYS A 120 -9.45 0.35 -16.56
C LYS A 120 -9.68 -1.01 -15.90
N MET A 121 -8.65 -1.65 -15.36
CA MET A 121 -8.75 -2.92 -14.63
C MET A 121 -9.75 -2.82 -13.46
N ALA A 122 -9.70 -1.72 -12.70
CA ALA A 122 -10.61 -1.47 -11.58
C ALA A 122 -12.07 -1.35 -12.03
N SER A 123 -12.34 -0.69 -13.15
CA SER A 123 -13.71 -0.54 -13.68
C SER A 123 -14.34 -1.86 -14.13
N GLU A 124 -13.54 -2.86 -14.46
CA GLU A 124 -13.95 -4.20 -14.89
C GLU A 124 -14.08 -5.21 -13.71
N ALA A 125 -13.73 -4.80 -12.49
CA ALA A 125 -13.80 -5.62 -11.30
C ALA A 125 -15.13 -5.47 -10.56
N ASP A 126 -15.42 -6.38 -9.63
CA ASP A 126 -16.57 -6.29 -8.74
C ASP A 126 -16.26 -5.43 -7.51
N VAL A 127 -15.00 -5.47 -7.04
CA VAL A 127 -14.49 -4.72 -5.89
C VAL A 127 -13.03 -4.36 -6.11
N ILE A 128 -12.61 -3.25 -5.51
CA ILE A 128 -11.25 -2.73 -5.60
C ILE A 128 -10.60 -2.79 -4.22
N ILE A 129 -9.41 -3.40 -4.12
CA ILE A 129 -8.55 -3.33 -2.94
C ILE A 129 -7.45 -2.31 -3.25
N ALA A 130 -7.53 -1.15 -2.60
CA ALA A 130 -6.60 -0.04 -2.80
C ALA A 130 -5.59 0.03 -1.65
N ALA A 131 -4.36 -0.41 -1.88
CA ALA A 131 -3.28 -0.47 -0.89
C ALA A 131 -2.42 0.79 -0.94
N MET A 132 -2.70 1.73 -0.05
CA MET A 132 -2.13 3.07 -0.02
C MET A 132 -1.32 3.32 1.25
N GLY A 133 -0.69 4.48 1.33
CA GLY A 133 0.02 4.94 2.52
C GLY A 133 1.51 5.07 2.31
N GLU A 134 2.25 4.80 3.36
CA GLU A 134 3.70 4.95 3.41
C GLU A 134 4.40 3.59 3.39
N ASN A 135 5.69 3.62 3.17
CA ASN A 135 6.61 2.50 3.39
C ASN A 135 7.72 2.93 4.37
N ASN A 136 8.66 2.05 4.65
CA ASN A 136 9.79 2.33 5.54
C ASN A 136 10.75 3.42 5.03
N LEU A 137 10.65 3.85 3.76
CA LEU A 137 11.43 4.95 3.22
C LEU A 137 10.79 6.32 3.49
N LEU A 138 9.50 6.36 3.78
CA LEU A 138 8.73 7.57 4.04
C LEU A 138 8.44 7.80 5.53
N CYS A 139 8.52 6.77 6.35
CA CYS A 139 8.27 6.82 7.78
C CYS A 139 9.39 6.16 8.55
N GLY A 140 10.07 6.90 9.39
CA GLY A 140 11.21 6.48 10.21
C GLY A 140 12.02 7.67 10.70
N GLU A 141 13.20 7.42 11.24
CA GLU A 141 14.09 8.46 11.73
C GLU A 141 14.54 9.39 10.59
N ASN A 142 14.50 10.69 10.83
CA ASN A 142 14.82 11.74 9.85
C ASN A 142 13.94 11.69 8.58
N ARG A 143 12.71 11.17 8.70
CA ARG A 143 11.73 11.10 7.60
C ARG A 143 10.45 11.83 7.98
N ASP A 144 10.63 13.05 8.50
CA ASP A 144 9.53 13.94 8.86
C ASP A 144 8.75 14.36 7.62
N ARG A 145 7.46 14.58 7.83
CA ARG A 145 6.56 15.08 6.79
C ARG A 145 5.78 16.28 7.30
N GLY A 146 5.67 17.30 6.47
CA GLY A 146 4.88 18.51 6.75
C GLY A 146 3.35 18.27 6.67
N SER A 147 2.91 17.09 6.22
CA SER A 147 1.51 16.73 6.11
C SER A 147 1.29 15.29 6.53
N LEU A 148 0.18 15.02 7.23
CA LEU A 148 -0.27 13.66 7.58
C LEU A 148 -1.21 13.04 6.54
N ARG A 149 -1.49 13.73 5.42
CA ARG A 149 -2.30 13.16 4.34
C ARG A 149 -1.56 12.03 3.61
N LEU A 150 -2.27 11.24 2.83
CA LEU A 150 -1.64 10.25 1.95
C LEU A 150 -0.57 10.93 1.08
N PRO A 151 0.61 10.32 0.91
CA PRO A 151 1.69 10.95 0.15
C PRO A 151 1.40 10.99 -1.35
N GLY A 152 1.98 11.97 -2.03
CA GLY A 152 1.91 12.12 -3.48
C GLY A 152 0.49 12.26 -4.01
N SER A 153 0.27 11.68 -5.16
CA SER A 153 -1.04 11.66 -5.83
C SER A 153 -1.97 10.52 -5.38
N GLN A 154 -1.69 9.87 -4.25
CA GLN A 154 -2.47 8.73 -3.79
C GLN A 154 -3.93 9.07 -3.50
N GLU A 155 -4.22 10.25 -2.90
CA GLU A 155 -5.60 10.66 -2.65
C GLU A 155 -6.39 10.85 -3.93
N ASP A 156 -5.80 11.53 -4.92
CA ASP A 156 -6.42 11.73 -6.22
C ASP A 156 -6.68 10.40 -6.93
N TYR A 157 -5.72 9.49 -6.81
CA TYR A 157 -5.86 8.15 -7.36
C TYR A 157 -7.01 7.36 -6.69
N VAL A 158 -7.13 7.41 -5.38
CA VAL A 158 -8.27 6.80 -4.68
C VAL A 158 -9.60 7.42 -5.11
N ARG A 159 -9.66 8.74 -5.33
CA ARG A 159 -10.86 9.41 -5.87
C ARG A 159 -11.22 8.92 -7.27
N GLU A 160 -10.24 8.70 -8.13
CA GLU A 160 -10.48 8.11 -9.46
C GLU A 160 -10.98 6.66 -9.37
N LEU A 161 -10.44 5.86 -8.45
CA LEU A 161 -10.96 4.52 -8.19
C LEU A 161 -12.43 4.55 -7.74
N ILE A 162 -12.77 5.45 -6.81
CA ILE A 162 -14.16 5.66 -6.36
C ILE A 162 -15.06 6.10 -7.52
N ALA A 163 -14.56 6.94 -8.42
CA ALA A 163 -15.31 7.42 -9.58
C ALA A 163 -15.64 6.31 -10.60
N THR A 164 -15.00 5.14 -10.51
CA THR A 164 -15.41 3.96 -11.32
C THR A 164 -16.78 3.39 -10.91
N GLY A 165 -17.34 3.83 -9.78
CA GLY A 165 -18.59 3.32 -9.23
C GLY A 165 -18.49 1.95 -8.56
N LYS A 166 -17.29 1.38 -8.45
CA LYS A 166 -17.06 0.09 -7.79
C LYS A 166 -16.78 0.30 -6.30
N PRO A 167 -17.19 -0.64 -5.43
CA PRO A 167 -16.82 -0.58 -4.01
C PRO A 167 -15.30 -0.58 -3.85
N VAL A 168 -14.79 0.37 -3.06
CA VAL A 168 -13.34 0.49 -2.75
C VAL A 168 -13.11 0.10 -1.30
N VAL A 169 -12.28 -0.90 -1.08
CA VAL A 169 -11.68 -1.25 0.21
C VAL A 169 -10.31 -0.59 0.27
N LEU A 170 -10.18 0.45 1.09
CA LEU A 170 -8.93 1.17 1.29
C LEU A 170 -8.12 0.51 2.41
N VAL A 171 -6.94 0.01 2.09
CA VAL A 171 -5.97 -0.55 3.04
C VAL A 171 -4.81 0.43 3.20
N VAL A 172 -4.66 0.99 4.38
CA VAL A 172 -3.67 2.04 4.67
C VAL A 172 -2.49 1.46 5.43
N PHE A 173 -1.31 1.58 4.83
CA PHE A 173 -0.03 1.16 5.42
C PHE A 173 0.76 2.36 5.92
N GLY A 174 1.58 2.16 6.94
CA GLY A 174 2.50 3.18 7.44
C GLY A 174 2.64 3.17 8.96
N GLY A 175 3.69 3.82 9.44
CA GLY A 175 4.01 3.90 10.87
C GLY A 175 3.35 5.07 11.60
N ARG A 176 2.56 5.89 10.92
CA ARG A 176 1.84 7.04 11.51
C ARG A 176 0.36 7.03 11.10
N ALA A 177 -0.48 7.61 11.97
CA ALA A 177 -1.87 7.85 11.63
C ALA A 177 -1.95 8.86 10.47
N GLN A 178 -2.72 8.53 9.44
CA GLN A 178 -2.89 9.38 8.28
C GLN A 178 -4.26 10.03 8.25
N VAL A 179 -4.30 11.29 7.81
CA VAL A 179 -5.55 12.04 7.63
C VAL A 179 -6.15 11.64 6.28
N LEU A 180 -7.23 10.88 6.32
CA LEU A 180 -7.94 10.39 5.13
C LEU A 180 -9.07 11.31 4.66
N GLY A 181 -9.51 12.22 5.54
CA GLY A 181 -10.61 13.15 5.23
C GLY A 181 -11.88 12.43 4.78
N ASP A 182 -12.49 12.94 3.72
CA ASP A 182 -13.73 12.43 3.12
C ASP A 182 -13.58 11.07 2.40
N LEU A 183 -12.36 10.59 2.20
CA LEU A 183 -12.13 9.25 1.63
C LEU A 183 -12.72 8.16 2.53
N VAL A 184 -12.72 8.38 3.87
CA VAL A 184 -13.33 7.43 4.81
C VAL A 184 -14.81 7.24 4.48
N ASP A 185 -15.54 8.32 4.23
CA ASP A 185 -16.98 8.25 3.93
C ASP A 185 -17.28 7.65 2.55
N LYS A 186 -16.40 7.86 1.60
CA LYS A 186 -16.57 7.46 0.20
C LYS A 186 -16.13 6.02 -0.08
N CYS A 187 -15.19 5.48 0.71
CA CYS A 187 -14.78 4.07 0.57
C CYS A 187 -15.82 3.13 1.19
N ALA A 188 -15.98 1.94 0.63
CA ALA A 188 -16.87 0.92 1.13
C ALA A 188 -16.37 0.28 2.44
N ALA A 189 -15.05 0.14 2.57
CA ALA A 189 -14.39 -0.23 3.82
C ALA A 189 -13.02 0.45 3.93
N VAL A 190 -12.53 0.63 5.16
CA VAL A 190 -11.20 1.21 5.45
C VAL A 190 -10.51 0.38 6.52
N ILE A 191 -9.33 -0.12 6.20
CA ILE A 191 -8.47 -0.91 7.09
C ILE A 191 -7.18 -0.12 7.34
N GLN A 192 -6.84 0.15 8.60
CA GLN A 192 -5.50 0.61 8.98
C GLN A 192 -4.64 -0.62 9.26
N ALA A 193 -3.70 -0.88 8.38
CA ALA A 193 -2.81 -2.05 8.46
C ALA A 193 -1.58 -1.78 9.33
N TRP A 194 -1.12 -0.56 9.45
CA TRP A 194 0.17 -0.17 10.04
C TRP A 194 1.33 -0.83 9.28
N TYR A 195 2.36 -1.30 9.98
CA TYR A 195 3.37 -2.23 9.48
C TYR A 195 3.08 -3.61 10.06
N PRO A 196 2.34 -4.46 9.34
CA PRO A 196 1.76 -5.68 9.92
C PRO A 196 2.76 -6.83 10.12
N GLY A 197 4.00 -6.68 9.63
CA GLY A 197 5.06 -7.67 9.82
C GLY A 197 5.09 -8.76 8.75
N GLU A 198 5.85 -9.82 9.05
CA GLU A 198 6.22 -10.90 8.13
C GLU A 198 5.01 -11.60 7.50
N GLU A 199 3.99 -11.89 8.29
CA GLU A 199 2.75 -12.56 7.88
C GLU A 199 1.59 -11.58 7.60
N GLY A 200 1.92 -10.29 7.43
CA GLY A 200 0.92 -9.23 7.29
C GLY A 200 -0.03 -9.41 6.12
N GLY A 201 0.47 -9.91 4.98
CA GLY A 201 -0.37 -10.20 3.81
C GLY A 201 -1.39 -11.31 4.07
N ASN A 202 -0.97 -12.37 4.76
CA ASN A 202 -1.84 -13.48 5.14
C ASN A 202 -2.92 -13.01 6.14
N ALA A 203 -2.53 -12.24 7.16
CA ALA A 203 -3.48 -11.71 8.15
C ALA A 203 -4.51 -10.77 7.52
N LEU A 204 -4.09 -9.91 6.59
CA LEU A 204 -5.00 -9.02 5.87
C LEU A 204 -5.95 -9.81 4.94
N ALA A 205 -5.45 -10.84 4.26
CA ALA A 205 -6.29 -11.70 3.42
C ALA A 205 -7.35 -12.43 4.25
N ASP A 206 -6.99 -12.96 5.44
CA ASP A 206 -7.93 -13.62 6.33
C ASP A 206 -9.04 -12.67 6.82
N ILE A 207 -8.71 -11.41 7.09
CA ILE A 207 -9.69 -10.37 7.44
C ILE A 207 -10.59 -10.06 6.24
N ILE A 208 -10.00 -9.86 5.06
CA ILE A 208 -10.70 -9.48 3.84
C ILE A 208 -11.67 -10.59 3.39
N TYR A 209 -11.27 -11.84 3.48
CA TYR A 209 -12.13 -13.00 3.15
C TYR A 209 -13.03 -13.45 4.29
N GLY A 210 -12.84 -12.92 5.51
CA GLY A 210 -13.70 -13.22 6.65
C GLY A 210 -13.34 -14.51 7.40
N ASN A 211 -12.12 -15.02 7.23
CA ASN A 211 -11.61 -16.15 8.01
C ASN A 211 -11.38 -15.75 9.46
N ILE A 212 -11.05 -14.48 9.70
CA ILE A 212 -10.81 -13.91 11.02
C ILE A 212 -11.57 -12.58 11.14
N SER A 213 -12.19 -12.35 12.29
CA SER A 213 -12.81 -11.06 12.60
C SER A 213 -11.74 -10.05 13.02
N PRO A 214 -11.69 -8.87 12.40
CA PRO A 214 -10.77 -7.82 12.83
C PRO A 214 -11.17 -7.24 14.17
N SER A 215 -10.18 -6.86 14.97
CA SER A 215 -10.36 -6.06 16.21
C SER A 215 -10.44 -4.58 15.88
#